data_3906e2ece5a2f977fea09c3cd2bb2d47
#
_entry.id   3906e2ece5a2f977fea09c3cd2bb2d47
#
_cell.length_a   1.000
_cell.length_b   1.000
_cell.length_c   1.000
_cell.angle_alpha   90.00
_cell.angle_beta   90.00
_cell.angle_gamma   90.00
#
_symmetry.space_group_name_H-M   'P 1'
#
loop_
_entity.id
_entity.type
_entity.pdbx_description
1 polymer ?
#
loop_
_entity_poly.entity_id
_entity_poly.type
_entity_poly.pdbx_seq_one_letter_code
_entity_poly.pdbx_strand_id
1 'polypeptide(L)'
;MNKDPFEEYIKESELGKRDKGYAWHTAIGLQAVDGLKTSEYLVHIAVRNIEGEISFEEVNELLQTYYEENSAHDALDRTEEADKVSARIAALLSEQAFSFTPNEYLAIHRKLFTGIYSHAGHIRDYNITKKEWVLNGATVLYGSATELRATLDYDFSEEKKFSYKNLSMDEIIHHLAVFVSRLWQIHAFSEGNTRTTAVFFIKYLRTLGFDVTNDIFAENAWYFRNSLVRANYNDLKNGIYETTEFLEVFLRNLLLNESHPLHNRTLHISGTFKEIEKPDIERKKLDIDTLKADIENVFQSKTVNHILKLREAFPDHAIFGRSDVMKVIDIKASRASDLLMEMAGHGIIEPVSGHGKGKYRFRYQES
;
A
#
# COMPACT_ATOMS: atom_id res chain seq x y z
N MET A 1 7.71 -19.78 4.85
CA MET A 1 6.39 -19.22 4.50
C MET A 1 5.64 -19.04 5.80
N ASN A 2 5.48 -17.81 6.27
CA ASN A 2 4.54 -17.56 7.36
C ASN A 2 3.15 -17.82 6.81
N LYS A 3 2.46 -18.82 7.36
CA LYS A 3 1.07 -19.13 7.02
C LYS A 3 0.22 -17.92 7.41
N ASP A 4 -0.67 -17.47 6.51
CA ASP A 4 -1.62 -16.41 6.84
C ASP A 4 -2.48 -16.88 8.04
N PRO A 5 -2.46 -16.17 9.17
CA PRO A 5 -3.17 -16.58 10.37
C PRO A 5 -4.70 -16.59 10.20
N PHE A 6 -5.22 -15.93 9.17
CA PHE A 6 -6.65 -15.82 8.90
C PHE A 6 -7.18 -16.89 7.93
N GLU A 7 -6.29 -17.61 7.21
CA GLU A 7 -6.68 -18.61 6.20
C GLU A 7 -7.56 -19.73 6.79
N GLU A 8 -7.36 -20.09 8.04
CA GLU A 8 -8.17 -21.12 8.73
C GLU A 8 -9.58 -20.62 8.99
N TYR A 9 -9.74 -19.34 9.42
CA TYR A 9 -11.06 -18.75 9.69
C TYR A 9 -11.90 -18.55 8.44
N ILE A 10 -11.26 -18.17 7.33
CA ILE A 10 -11.92 -17.99 6.03
C ILE A 10 -12.56 -19.31 5.54
N LYS A 11 -11.98 -20.44 5.92
CA LYS A 11 -12.46 -21.80 5.60
C LYS A 11 -13.46 -22.36 6.60
N GLU A 12 -13.70 -21.68 7.73
CA GLU A 12 -14.64 -22.15 8.74
C GLU A 12 -16.10 -22.11 8.28
N SER A 13 -16.88 -23.06 8.78
CA SER A 13 -18.32 -23.13 8.53
C SER A 13 -19.14 -22.19 9.40
N GLU A 14 -18.57 -21.64 10.47
CA GLU A 14 -19.22 -20.70 11.38
C GLU A 14 -19.19 -19.29 10.75
N LEU A 15 -20.35 -18.84 10.26
CA LEU A 15 -20.50 -17.58 9.49
C LEU A 15 -19.91 -16.38 10.22
N GLY A 16 -20.11 -16.26 11.53
CA GLY A 16 -19.64 -15.09 12.30
C GLY A 16 -18.11 -14.97 12.36
N LYS A 17 -17.39 -16.10 12.51
CA LYS A 17 -15.93 -16.12 12.51
C LYS A 17 -15.36 -15.92 11.13
N ARG A 18 -15.98 -16.51 10.11
CA ARG A 18 -15.59 -16.32 8.72
C ARG A 18 -15.69 -14.86 8.30
N ASP A 19 -16.81 -14.21 8.58
CA ASP A 19 -17.04 -12.82 8.20
C ASP A 19 -16.05 -11.87 8.91
N LYS A 20 -15.74 -12.12 10.20
CA LYS A 20 -14.69 -11.39 10.91
C LYS A 20 -13.30 -11.68 10.33
N GLY A 21 -13.00 -12.93 9.98
CA GLY A 21 -11.75 -13.32 9.33
C GLY A 21 -11.51 -12.54 8.04
N TYR A 22 -12.51 -12.47 7.16
CA TYR A 22 -12.46 -11.64 5.95
C TYR A 22 -12.32 -10.15 6.25
N ALA A 23 -13.03 -9.64 7.25
CA ALA A 23 -12.94 -8.24 7.63
C ALA A 23 -11.51 -7.87 8.09
N TRP A 24 -10.89 -8.70 8.90
CA TRP A 24 -9.52 -8.52 9.37
C TRP A 24 -8.48 -8.70 8.25
N HIS A 25 -8.61 -9.74 7.42
CA HIS A 25 -7.72 -9.98 6.30
C HIS A 25 -7.75 -8.81 5.32
N THR A 26 -8.94 -8.35 4.92
CA THR A 26 -9.11 -7.16 4.08
C THR A 26 -8.52 -5.90 4.73
N ALA A 27 -8.77 -5.70 6.02
CA ALA A 27 -8.31 -4.52 6.75
C ALA A 27 -6.78 -4.41 6.79
N ILE A 28 -6.09 -5.52 7.04
CA ILE A 28 -4.64 -5.60 7.07
C ILE A 28 -4.06 -5.45 5.67
N GLY A 29 -4.62 -6.15 4.67
CA GLY A 29 -4.17 -6.06 3.28
C GLY A 29 -4.30 -4.67 2.68
N LEU A 30 -5.35 -3.91 3.04
CA LEU A 30 -5.55 -2.54 2.59
C LEU A 30 -4.45 -1.56 3.05
N GLN A 31 -3.65 -1.89 4.06
CA GLN A 31 -2.53 -1.03 4.46
C GLN A 31 -1.44 -0.98 3.39
N ALA A 32 -1.35 -2.00 2.53
CA ALA A 32 -0.39 -2.05 1.44
C ALA A 32 -0.56 -0.93 0.39
N VAL A 33 -1.74 -0.28 0.30
CA VAL A 33 -1.95 0.87 -0.62
C VAL A 33 -1.06 2.06 -0.30
N ASP A 34 -0.67 2.20 0.96
CA ASP A 34 0.21 3.25 1.46
C ASP A 34 1.59 2.70 1.89
N GLY A 35 1.89 1.44 1.54
CA GLY A 35 3.15 0.77 1.85
C GLY A 35 3.33 0.45 3.34
N LEU A 36 2.25 0.43 4.11
CA LEU A 36 2.27 0.19 5.54
C LEU A 36 2.22 -1.30 5.87
N LYS A 37 2.76 -1.65 7.03
CA LYS A 37 2.73 -3.00 7.60
C LYS A 37 2.20 -2.97 9.01
N THR A 38 1.42 -3.96 9.36
CA THR A 38 0.90 -4.15 10.72
C THR A 38 1.89 -4.89 11.60
N SER A 39 1.75 -4.73 12.91
CA SER A 39 2.54 -5.45 13.91
C SER A 39 2.05 -6.89 14.09
N GLU A 40 2.91 -7.75 14.64
CA GLU A 40 2.50 -9.09 15.09
C GLU A 40 1.53 -9.02 16.28
N TYR A 41 1.62 -7.96 17.08
CA TYR A 41 0.68 -7.72 18.17
C TYR A 41 -0.75 -7.54 17.67
N LEU A 42 -0.96 -6.75 16.60
CA LEU A 42 -2.28 -6.61 15.98
C LEU A 42 -2.83 -7.96 15.53
N VAL A 43 -2.01 -8.78 14.86
CA VAL A 43 -2.43 -10.10 14.38
C VAL A 43 -2.91 -10.97 15.55
N HIS A 44 -2.19 -10.94 16.67
CA HIS A 44 -2.57 -11.68 17.87
C HIS A 44 -3.92 -11.25 18.45
N ILE A 45 -4.15 -9.95 18.61
CA ILE A 45 -5.44 -9.45 19.12
C ILE A 45 -6.58 -9.59 18.12
N ALA A 46 -6.30 -9.57 16.82
CA ALA A 46 -7.28 -9.83 15.77
C ALA A 46 -7.83 -11.27 15.87
N VAL A 47 -6.95 -12.25 16.08
CA VAL A 47 -7.36 -13.64 16.32
C VAL A 47 -8.29 -13.74 17.54
N ARG A 48 -7.94 -13.11 18.66
CA ARG A 48 -8.79 -13.08 19.85
C ARG A 48 -10.16 -12.44 19.61
N ASN A 49 -10.20 -11.41 18.78
CA ASN A 49 -11.47 -10.78 18.37
C ASN A 49 -12.30 -11.69 17.47
N ILE A 50 -11.68 -12.43 16.54
CA ILE A 50 -12.37 -13.40 15.69
C ILE A 50 -12.96 -14.53 16.55
N GLU A 51 -12.20 -15.04 17.52
CA GLU A 51 -12.66 -16.07 18.46
C GLU A 51 -13.77 -15.58 19.41
N GLY A 52 -14.00 -14.27 19.48
CA GLY A 52 -15.02 -13.67 20.35
C GLY A 52 -14.56 -13.49 21.80
N GLU A 53 -13.26 -13.62 22.07
CA GLU A 53 -12.68 -13.40 23.39
C GLU A 53 -12.69 -11.92 23.78
N ILE A 54 -12.57 -11.03 22.79
CA ILE A 54 -12.54 -9.58 22.95
C ILE A 54 -13.43 -8.87 21.90
N SER A 55 -14.03 -7.78 22.28
CA SER A 55 -14.80 -6.89 21.38
C SER A 55 -13.89 -5.97 20.56
N PHE A 56 -14.44 -5.27 19.56
CA PHE A 56 -13.68 -4.24 18.83
C PHE A 56 -13.32 -3.03 19.70
N GLU A 57 -14.13 -2.72 20.72
CA GLU A 57 -13.84 -1.70 21.72
C GLU A 57 -12.59 -2.07 22.51
N GLU A 58 -12.53 -3.30 23.02
CA GLU A 58 -11.36 -3.83 23.75
C GLU A 58 -10.12 -3.92 22.85
N VAL A 59 -10.26 -4.25 21.56
CA VAL A 59 -9.14 -4.18 20.59
C VAL A 59 -8.56 -2.76 20.53
N ASN A 60 -9.42 -1.73 20.43
CA ASN A 60 -8.95 -0.35 20.35
C ASN A 60 -8.27 0.09 21.66
N GLU A 61 -8.79 -0.30 22.83
CA GLU A 61 -8.18 -0.03 24.13
C GLU A 61 -6.81 -0.70 24.27
N LEU A 62 -6.69 -1.97 23.87
CA LEU A 62 -5.43 -2.71 23.88
C LEU A 62 -4.37 -2.08 22.96
N LEU A 63 -4.76 -1.64 21.76
CA LEU A 63 -3.85 -0.92 20.85
C LEU A 63 -3.43 0.43 21.41
N GLN A 64 -4.35 1.17 22.03
CA GLN A 64 -4.03 2.45 22.64
C GLN A 64 -2.98 2.27 23.76
N THR A 65 -3.24 1.34 24.69
CA THR A 65 -2.31 1.02 25.79
C THR A 65 -0.95 0.55 25.27
N TYR A 66 -0.94 -0.34 24.27
CA TYR A 66 0.30 -0.86 23.69
C TYR A 66 1.20 0.26 23.14
N TYR A 67 0.63 1.23 22.41
CA TYR A 67 1.40 2.32 21.82
C TYR A 67 1.74 3.44 22.84
N GLU A 68 0.94 3.63 23.88
CA GLU A 68 1.30 4.53 25.00
C GLU A 68 2.49 4.01 25.80
N GLU A 69 2.54 2.70 26.08
CA GLU A 69 3.63 2.06 26.80
C GLU A 69 4.91 1.93 25.96
N ASN A 70 4.79 1.81 24.63
CA ASN A 70 5.90 1.63 23.69
C ASN A 70 6.17 2.87 22.85
N SER A 71 5.98 4.07 23.41
CA SER A 71 6.10 5.37 22.72
C SER A 71 7.50 5.71 22.16
N ALA A 72 8.50 4.84 22.34
CA ALA A 72 9.85 4.97 21.77
C ALA A 72 9.96 4.50 20.31
N HIS A 73 8.86 4.20 19.63
CA HIS A 73 8.87 3.84 18.22
C HIS A 73 9.27 5.05 17.36
N ASP A 74 10.16 4.77 16.42
CA ASP A 74 10.68 5.75 15.47
C ASP A 74 9.50 6.40 14.74
N ALA A 75 9.43 7.73 14.72
CA ALA A 75 8.36 8.49 14.05
C ALA A 75 8.26 8.20 12.52
N LEU A 76 9.24 7.48 11.96
CA LEU A 76 9.26 6.97 10.58
C LEU A 76 8.50 5.64 10.42
N ASP A 77 8.27 4.91 11.52
CA ASP A 77 7.53 3.67 11.48
C ASP A 77 6.04 3.94 11.69
N ARG A 78 5.28 3.91 10.60
CA ARG A 78 3.82 4.12 10.61
C ARG A 78 3.05 2.85 11.02
N THR A 79 3.63 1.95 11.78
CA THR A 79 3.01 0.70 12.23
C THR A 79 1.80 0.98 13.14
N GLU A 80 1.90 1.98 14.02
CA GLU A 80 0.76 2.41 14.85
C GLU A 80 -0.45 2.82 14.00
N GLU A 81 -0.20 3.59 12.93
CA GLU A 81 -1.26 3.95 11.98
C GLU A 81 -1.87 2.69 11.34
N ALA A 82 -1.01 1.78 10.84
CA ALA A 82 -1.46 0.55 10.19
C ALA A 82 -2.34 -0.29 11.13
N ASP A 83 -1.93 -0.46 12.37
CA ASP A 83 -2.64 -1.26 13.37
C ASP A 83 -3.98 -0.64 13.74
N LYS A 84 -3.99 0.63 14.13
CA LYS A 84 -5.22 1.33 14.54
C LYS A 84 -6.22 1.43 13.39
N VAL A 85 -5.75 1.72 12.17
CA VAL A 85 -6.62 1.81 11.00
C VAL A 85 -7.14 0.43 10.59
N SER A 86 -6.33 -0.64 10.67
CA SER A 86 -6.81 -2.00 10.41
C SER A 86 -7.93 -2.42 11.37
N ALA A 87 -7.76 -2.19 12.67
CA ALA A 87 -8.80 -2.50 13.65
C ALA A 87 -10.13 -1.79 13.33
N ARG A 88 -10.06 -0.52 12.94
CA ARG A 88 -11.23 0.29 12.58
C ARG A 88 -11.87 -0.13 11.26
N ILE A 89 -11.06 -0.53 10.26
CA ILE A 89 -11.58 -1.10 9.01
C ILE A 89 -12.31 -2.41 9.30
N ALA A 90 -11.70 -3.31 10.08
CA ALA A 90 -12.31 -4.59 10.43
C ALA A 90 -13.65 -4.40 11.17
N ALA A 91 -13.72 -3.46 12.12
CA ALA A 91 -14.96 -3.09 12.80
C ALA A 91 -16.02 -2.58 11.82
N LEU A 92 -15.66 -1.61 10.94
CA LEU A 92 -16.57 -1.05 9.94
C LEU A 92 -17.09 -2.08 8.95
N LEU A 93 -16.24 -3.01 8.50
CA LEU A 93 -16.63 -4.08 7.59
C LEU A 93 -17.48 -5.16 8.27
N SER A 94 -17.41 -5.29 9.59
CA SER A 94 -18.27 -6.16 10.39
C SER A 94 -19.64 -5.53 10.71
N GLU A 95 -19.78 -4.20 10.60
CA GLU A 95 -21.05 -3.50 10.78
C GLU A 95 -21.96 -3.65 9.54
N GLN A 96 -23.22 -4.02 9.73
CA GLN A 96 -24.23 -4.06 8.64
C GLN A 96 -24.73 -2.66 8.25
N ALA A 97 -24.76 -1.73 9.21
CA ALA A 97 -25.27 -0.38 8.97
C ALA A 97 -24.42 0.36 7.91
N PHE A 98 -25.09 0.91 6.91
CA PHE A 98 -24.48 1.71 5.86
C PHE A 98 -25.52 2.64 5.23
N SER A 99 -25.11 3.85 4.90
CA SER A 99 -25.90 4.83 4.17
C SER A 99 -25.14 5.31 2.94
N PHE A 100 -25.72 5.15 1.75
CA PHE A 100 -25.11 5.64 0.53
C PHE A 100 -25.26 7.17 0.43
N THR A 101 -24.38 7.90 1.08
CA THR A 101 -24.36 9.38 1.10
C THR A 101 -22.93 9.93 1.14
N PRO A 102 -22.68 11.17 0.64
CA PRO A 102 -21.40 11.84 0.84
C PRO A 102 -21.00 11.95 2.31
N ASN A 103 -21.96 12.18 3.19
CA ASN A 103 -21.69 12.29 4.62
C ASN A 103 -21.21 10.96 5.23
N GLU A 104 -21.72 9.83 4.77
CA GLU A 104 -21.19 8.50 5.16
C GLU A 104 -19.74 8.31 4.69
N TYR A 105 -19.42 8.72 3.47
CA TYR A 105 -18.05 8.68 2.96
C TYR A 105 -17.10 9.50 3.85
N LEU A 106 -17.51 10.71 4.26
CA LEU A 106 -16.74 11.53 5.20
C LEU A 106 -16.69 10.91 6.61
N ALA A 107 -17.77 10.29 7.06
CA ALA A 107 -17.84 9.62 8.36
C ALA A 107 -16.93 8.38 8.42
N ILE A 108 -16.85 7.59 7.35
CA ILE A 108 -15.89 6.47 7.24
C ILE A 108 -14.47 7.00 7.39
N HIS A 109 -14.06 8.03 6.64
CA HIS A 109 -12.74 8.62 6.79
C HIS A 109 -12.48 9.10 8.21
N ARG A 110 -13.44 9.77 8.84
CA ARG A 110 -13.33 10.21 10.23
C ARG A 110 -13.11 9.03 11.18
N LYS A 111 -13.93 7.99 11.07
CA LYS A 111 -13.82 6.78 11.91
C LYS A 111 -12.45 6.11 11.73
N LEU A 112 -11.94 6.02 10.50
CA LEU A 112 -10.66 5.39 10.23
C LEU A 112 -9.47 6.17 10.83
N PHE A 113 -9.49 7.50 10.75
CA PHE A 113 -8.28 8.31 10.97
C PHE A 113 -8.34 9.25 12.18
N THR A 114 -9.42 9.23 13.00
CA THR A 114 -9.46 10.01 14.26
C THR A 114 -8.27 9.64 15.15
N GLY A 115 -7.54 10.65 15.62
CA GLY A 115 -6.34 10.47 16.43
C GLY A 115 -5.08 10.05 15.64
N ILE A 116 -5.21 9.80 14.34
CA ILE A 116 -4.08 9.58 13.41
C ILE A 116 -3.79 10.86 12.63
N TYR A 117 -4.82 11.42 11.98
CA TYR A 117 -4.72 12.66 11.23
C TYR A 117 -5.56 13.77 11.88
N SER A 118 -4.99 14.97 12.00
CA SER A 118 -5.72 16.14 12.51
C SER A 118 -6.92 16.54 11.64
N HIS A 119 -6.89 16.17 10.36
CA HIS A 119 -7.92 16.45 9.36
C HIS A 119 -8.91 15.29 9.15
N ALA A 120 -8.98 14.31 10.06
CA ALA A 120 -9.86 13.16 9.91
C ALA A 120 -11.33 13.56 9.69
N GLY A 121 -11.92 13.13 8.56
CA GLY A 121 -13.28 13.45 8.14
C GLY A 121 -13.50 14.85 7.55
N HIS A 122 -12.44 15.64 7.39
CA HIS A 122 -12.53 16.97 6.77
C HIS A 122 -12.08 16.95 5.31
N ILE A 123 -12.85 17.58 4.45
CA ILE A 123 -12.50 17.80 3.06
C ILE A 123 -11.32 18.80 3.04
N ARG A 124 -10.29 18.50 2.21
CA ARG A 124 -9.13 19.39 2.05
C ARG A 124 -9.55 20.72 1.40
N ASP A 125 -8.85 21.77 1.76
CA ASP A 125 -9.05 23.14 1.26
C ASP A 125 -7.93 23.62 0.32
N TYR A 126 -7.04 22.72 -0.11
CA TYR A 126 -5.93 22.98 -1.03
C TYR A 126 -5.82 21.93 -2.13
N ASN A 127 -5.27 22.31 -3.28
CA ASN A 127 -5.01 21.41 -4.39
C ASN A 127 -3.80 20.53 -4.09
N ILE A 128 -3.85 19.26 -4.52
CA ILE A 128 -2.80 18.29 -4.29
C ILE A 128 -2.24 17.75 -5.60
N THR A 129 -1.01 17.28 -5.52
CA THR A 129 -0.32 16.57 -6.59
C THR A 129 0.43 15.41 -5.95
N LYS A 130 0.27 14.20 -6.49
CA LYS A 130 0.96 12.98 -6.01
C LYS A 130 1.70 12.34 -7.17
N LYS A 131 2.96 11.97 -6.95
CA LYS A 131 3.71 11.17 -7.93
C LYS A 131 3.24 9.74 -7.89
N GLU A 132 2.79 9.21 -9.03
CA GLU A 132 2.27 7.86 -9.14
C GLU A 132 3.30 6.96 -9.84
N TRP A 133 3.65 5.84 -9.18
CA TRP A 133 4.61 4.88 -9.72
C TRP A 133 4.16 4.36 -11.10
N VAL A 134 2.91 3.94 -11.22
CA VAL A 134 2.33 3.39 -12.46
C VAL A 134 2.34 4.38 -13.63
N LEU A 135 2.50 5.68 -13.34
CA LEU A 135 2.60 6.77 -14.30
C LEU A 135 4.04 7.28 -14.49
N ASN A 136 5.04 6.48 -14.10
CA ASN A 136 6.45 6.90 -14.16
C ASN A 136 6.73 8.24 -13.44
N GLY A 137 6.05 8.47 -12.31
CA GLY A 137 6.19 9.67 -11.50
C GLY A 137 5.31 10.85 -11.93
N ALA A 138 4.49 10.71 -12.99
CA ALA A 138 3.44 11.69 -13.31
C ALA A 138 2.29 11.62 -12.28
N THR A 139 1.35 12.54 -12.37
CA THR A 139 0.22 12.69 -11.43
C THR A 139 -1.11 12.58 -12.15
N VAL A 140 -2.12 12.11 -11.44
CA VAL A 140 -3.53 12.25 -11.85
C VAL A 140 -3.98 13.69 -11.61
N LEU A 141 -4.89 14.19 -12.44
CA LEU A 141 -5.60 15.43 -12.17
C LEU A 141 -6.70 15.17 -11.12
N TYR A 142 -6.42 15.54 -9.88
CA TYR A 142 -7.39 15.42 -8.79
C TYR A 142 -8.40 16.55 -8.76
N GLY A 143 -9.52 16.36 -8.08
CA GLY A 143 -10.57 17.37 -7.93
C GLY A 143 -10.03 18.70 -7.38
N SER A 144 -10.56 19.83 -7.89
CA SER A 144 -10.24 21.16 -7.38
C SER A 144 -10.74 21.32 -5.94
N ALA A 145 -9.91 21.88 -5.06
CA ALA A 145 -10.27 22.07 -3.65
C ALA A 145 -11.57 22.85 -3.44
N THR A 146 -11.86 23.80 -4.32
CA THR A 146 -13.08 24.64 -4.28
C THR A 146 -14.35 23.90 -4.67
N GLU A 147 -14.23 22.77 -5.39
CA GLU A 147 -15.37 22.04 -5.97
C GLU A 147 -15.63 20.67 -5.31
N LEU A 148 -14.76 20.23 -4.41
CA LEU A 148 -14.79 18.84 -3.88
C LEU A 148 -16.14 18.44 -3.30
N ARG A 149 -16.76 19.33 -2.52
CA ARG A 149 -18.07 19.04 -1.92
C ARG A 149 -19.17 18.96 -2.97
N ALA A 150 -19.19 19.90 -3.91
CA ALA A 150 -20.17 19.91 -4.98
C ALA A 150 -20.02 18.70 -5.91
N THR A 151 -18.78 18.30 -6.20
CA THR A 151 -18.49 17.09 -7.01
C THR A 151 -18.94 15.82 -6.30
N LEU A 152 -18.67 15.68 -4.99
CA LEU A 152 -19.18 14.56 -4.21
C LEU A 152 -20.72 14.50 -4.25
N ASP A 153 -21.38 15.61 -3.96
CA ASP A 153 -22.85 15.67 -3.95
C ASP A 153 -23.43 15.32 -5.33
N TYR A 154 -22.80 15.77 -6.41
CA TYR A 154 -23.18 15.47 -7.78
C TYR A 154 -23.01 13.97 -8.11
N ASP A 155 -21.83 13.40 -7.90
CA ASP A 155 -21.54 12.00 -8.27
C ASP A 155 -22.43 11.03 -7.47
N PHE A 156 -22.65 11.30 -6.18
CA PHE A 156 -23.60 10.51 -5.37
C PHE A 156 -25.05 10.66 -5.83
N SER A 157 -25.44 11.85 -6.31
CA SER A 157 -26.80 12.06 -6.86
C SER A 157 -27.00 11.30 -8.16
N GLU A 158 -26.02 11.31 -9.06
CA GLU A 158 -26.09 10.58 -10.32
C GLU A 158 -26.11 9.07 -10.10
N GLU A 159 -25.28 8.55 -9.20
CA GLU A 159 -25.27 7.12 -8.85
C GLU A 159 -26.62 6.67 -8.23
N LYS A 160 -27.25 7.47 -7.39
CA LYS A 160 -28.58 7.18 -6.85
C LYS A 160 -29.68 7.10 -7.90
N LYS A 161 -29.53 7.82 -9.01
CA LYS A 161 -30.50 7.80 -10.12
C LYS A 161 -30.25 6.64 -11.06
N PHE A 162 -29.07 6.04 -11.02
CA PHE A 162 -28.70 4.95 -11.90
C PHE A 162 -29.47 3.69 -11.60
N SER A 163 -29.93 3.00 -12.65
CA SER A 163 -30.71 1.77 -12.51
C SER A 163 -29.90 0.57 -13.00
N TYR A 164 -29.63 -0.34 -12.11
CA TYR A 164 -28.97 -1.63 -12.43
C TYR A 164 -29.92 -2.66 -13.06
N LYS A 165 -31.19 -2.35 -13.21
CA LYS A 165 -32.20 -3.28 -13.77
C LYS A 165 -31.93 -3.58 -15.24
N ASN A 166 -31.99 -4.86 -15.60
CA ASN A 166 -31.81 -5.37 -16.95
C ASN A 166 -30.41 -5.15 -17.57
N LEU A 167 -29.42 -4.80 -16.76
CA LEU A 167 -28.03 -4.75 -17.21
C LEU A 167 -27.37 -6.12 -17.10
N SER A 168 -26.49 -6.43 -18.05
CA SER A 168 -25.57 -7.56 -17.95
C SER A 168 -24.53 -7.31 -16.84
N MET A 169 -23.88 -8.38 -16.37
CA MET A 169 -22.80 -8.23 -15.40
C MET A 169 -21.63 -7.38 -15.93
N ASP A 170 -21.34 -7.44 -17.22
CA ASP A 170 -20.28 -6.62 -17.83
C ASP A 170 -20.63 -5.13 -17.78
N GLU A 171 -21.89 -4.78 -18.07
CA GLU A 171 -22.36 -3.38 -17.96
C GLU A 171 -22.36 -2.89 -16.51
N ILE A 172 -22.73 -3.75 -15.56
CA ILE A 172 -22.69 -3.45 -14.12
C ILE A 172 -21.24 -3.22 -13.66
N ILE A 173 -20.32 -4.12 -14.02
CA ILE A 173 -18.91 -4.03 -13.66
C ILE A 173 -18.29 -2.77 -14.26
N HIS A 174 -18.57 -2.47 -15.53
CA HIS A 174 -18.09 -1.24 -16.17
C HIS A 174 -18.60 0.02 -15.43
N HIS A 175 -19.90 0.08 -15.15
CA HIS A 175 -20.47 1.21 -14.41
C HIS A 175 -19.87 1.38 -13.02
N LEU A 176 -19.73 0.29 -12.26
CA LEU A 176 -19.10 0.29 -10.93
C LEU A 176 -17.63 0.73 -10.99
N ALA A 177 -16.89 0.30 -12.01
CA ALA A 177 -15.50 0.74 -12.24
C ALA A 177 -15.43 2.25 -12.50
N VAL A 178 -16.31 2.77 -13.35
CA VAL A 178 -16.40 4.22 -13.61
C VAL A 178 -16.77 4.98 -12.35
N PHE A 179 -17.79 4.55 -11.62
CA PHE A 179 -18.22 5.20 -10.38
C PHE A 179 -17.12 5.26 -9.33
N VAL A 180 -16.50 4.11 -8.99
CA VAL A 180 -15.48 4.09 -7.92
C VAL A 180 -14.21 4.84 -8.33
N SER A 181 -13.84 4.84 -9.62
CA SER A 181 -12.69 5.58 -10.11
C SER A 181 -12.89 7.09 -10.00
N ARG A 182 -14.08 7.60 -10.35
CA ARG A 182 -14.44 9.02 -10.20
C ARG A 182 -14.48 9.43 -8.73
N LEU A 183 -15.12 8.64 -7.87
CA LEU A 183 -15.13 8.88 -6.42
C LEU A 183 -13.71 9.00 -5.86
N TRP A 184 -12.81 8.11 -6.27
CA TRP A 184 -11.41 8.16 -5.85
C TRP A 184 -10.69 9.39 -6.43
N GLN A 185 -10.95 9.79 -7.69
CA GLN A 185 -10.34 10.94 -8.37
C GLN A 185 -10.68 12.29 -7.68
N ILE A 186 -11.86 12.41 -7.09
CA ILE A 186 -12.23 13.58 -6.28
C ILE A 186 -11.14 13.82 -5.24
N HIS A 187 -10.61 12.76 -4.64
CA HIS A 187 -9.52 12.80 -3.68
C HIS A 187 -9.80 13.82 -2.57
N ALA A 188 -10.93 13.61 -1.91
CA ALA A 188 -11.54 14.59 -1.00
C ALA A 188 -10.67 14.92 0.23
N PHE A 189 -9.77 14.02 0.62
CA PHE A 189 -8.95 14.15 1.82
C PHE A 189 -7.48 14.36 1.47
N SER A 190 -6.72 14.91 2.43
CA SER A 190 -5.27 15.06 2.29
C SER A 190 -4.54 13.72 2.22
N GLU A 191 -4.95 12.74 3.05
CA GLU A 191 -4.43 11.37 3.09
C GLU A 191 -5.57 10.37 3.32
N GLY A 192 -5.30 9.05 3.15
CA GLY A 192 -6.26 7.98 3.44
C GLY A 192 -7.37 7.80 2.39
N ASN A 193 -7.31 8.47 1.23
CA ASN A 193 -8.36 8.41 0.21
C ASN A 193 -8.61 6.99 -0.30
N THR A 194 -7.58 6.22 -0.63
CA THR A 194 -7.74 4.87 -1.19
C THR A 194 -8.37 3.90 -0.18
N ARG A 195 -7.92 3.92 1.08
CA ARG A 195 -8.49 3.08 2.14
C ARG A 195 -9.95 3.42 2.40
N THR A 196 -10.28 4.71 2.47
CA THR A 196 -11.66 5.18 2.63
C THR A 196 -12.55 4.75 1.46
N THR A 197 -12.06 4.94 0.22
CA THR A 197 -12.79 4.54 -0.99
C THR A 197 -13.03 3.04 -1.02
N ALA A 198 -12.03 2.22 -0.68
CA ALA A 198 -12.17 0.76 -0.64
C ALA A 198 -13.23 0.32 0.38
N VAL A 199 -13.16 0.83 1.62
CA VAL A 199 -14.14 0.48 2.68
C VAL A 199 -15.55 0.92 2.29
N PHE A 200 -15.70 2.15 1.80
CA PHE A 200 -17.00 2.65 1.32
C PHE A 200 -17.54 1.78 0.18
N PHE A 201 -16.70 1.46 -0.79
CA PHE A 201 -17.09 0.70 -1.96
C PHE A 201 -17.48 -0.75 -1.62
N ILE A 202 -16.75 -1.43 -0.73
CA ILE A 202 -17.12 -2.76 -0.22
C ILE A 202 -18.52 -2.72 0.42
N LYS A 203 -18.77 -1.74 1.28
CA LYS A 203 -20.10 -1.59 1.93
C LYS A 203 -21.18 -1.28 0.89
N TYR A 204 -20.90 -0.45 -0.10
CA TYR A 204 -21.84 -0.17 -1.18
C TYR A 204 -22.17 -1.40 -2.01
N LEU A 205 -21.17 -2.17 -2.42
CA LEU A 205 -21.37 -3.43 -3.16
C LEU A 205 -22.26 -4.42 -2.40
N ARG A 206 -22.10 -4.51 -1.08
CA ARG A 206 -22.97 -5.34 -0.23
C ARG A 206 -24.42 -4.89 -0.26
N THR A 207 -24.70 -3.58 -0.34
CA THR A 207 -26.09 -3.08 -0.47
C THR A 207 -26.70 -3.38 -1.83
N LEU A 208 -25.89 -3.60 -2.85
CA LEU A 208 -26.32 -4.07 -4.17
C LEU A 208 -26.52 -5.59 -4.22
N GLY A 209 -26.25 -6.31 -3.12
CA GLY A 209 -26.44 -7.75 -3.01
C GLY A 209 -25.21 -8.59 -3.43
N PHE A 210 -24.06 -7.98 -3.64
CA PHE A 210 -22.84 -8.71 -3.95
C PHE A 210 -22.19 -9.28 -2.68
N ASP A 211 -21.74 -10.53 -2.78
CA ASP A 211 -20.86 -11.12 -1.79
C ASP A 211 -19.41 -10.67 -2.11
N VAL A 212 -18.84 -9.89 -1.21
CA VAL A 212 -17.46 -9.34 -1.31
C VAL A 212 -16.63 -9.87 -0.14
N THR A 213 -16.62 -11.17 0.02
CA THR A 213 -15.94 -11.91 1.09
C THR A 213 -14.77 -12.76 0.57
N ASN A 214 -14.20 -12.43 -0.59
CA ASN A 214 -12.98 -13.07 -1.09
C ASN A 214 -11.74 -12.21 -0.81
N ASP A 215 -10.56 -12.81 -0.99
CA ASP A 215 -9.27 -12.20 -0.63
C ASP A 215 -8.75 -11.16 -1.62
N ILE A 216 -9.53 -10.80 -2.63
CA ILE A 216 -9.09 -9.95 -3.74
C ILE A 216 -8.59 -8.58 -3.25
N PHE A 217 -9.30 -7.93 -2.33
CA PHE A 217 -8.85 -6.67 -1.75
C PHE A 217 -7.61 -6.84 -0.86
N ALA A 218 -7.57 -7.91 -0.06
CA ALA A 218 -6.48 -8.18 0.84
C ALA A 218 -5.16 -8.42 0.09
N GLU A 219 -5.20 -9.27 -0.93
CA GLU A 219 -4.01 -9.66 -1.68
C GLU A 219 -3.60 -8.65 -2.75
N ASN A 220 -4.55 -7.87 -3.28
CA ASN A 220 -4.36 -7.04 -4.46
C ASN A 220 -4.68 -5.54 -4.22
N ALA A 221 -4.55 -5.06 -2.98
CA ALA A 221 -4.83 -3.66 -2.64
C ALA A 221 -4.00 -2.67 -3.46
N TRP A 222 -2.72 -2.99 -3.71
CA TRP A 222 -1.85 -2.17 -4.56
C TRP A 222 -2.28 -2.17 -6.03
N TYR A 223 -2.77 -3.31 -6.54
CA TYR A 223 -3.35 -3.38 -7.89
C TYR A 223 -4.62 -2.53 -7.98
N PHE A 224 -5.51 -2.64 -7.01
CA PHE A 224 -6.71 -1.80 -6.93
C PHE A 224 -6.36 -0.31 -6.98
N ARG A 225 -5.41 0.15 -6.16
CA ARG A 225 -4.95 1.54 -6.18
C ARG A 225 -4.41 1.95 -7.55
N ASN A 226 -3.55 1.15 -8.14
CA ASN A 226 -2.95 1.46 -9.44
C ASN A 226 -3.98 1.44 -10.58
N SER A 227 -5.00 0.59 -10.51
CA SER A 227 -6.10 0.58 -11.49
C SER A 227 -6.96 1.85 -11.41
N LEU A 228 -7.21 2.38 -10.20
CA LEU A 228 -7.85 3.69 -10.01
C LEU A 228 -7.02 4.84 -10.63
N VAL A 229 -5.69 4.80 -10.47
CA VAL A 229 -4.78 5.75 -11.10
C VAL A 229 -4.89 5.69 -12.63
N ARG A 230 -4.86 4.46 -13.21
CA ARG A 230 -4.95 4.27 -14.67
C ARG A 230 -6.31 4.68 -15.24
N ALA A 231 -7.38 4.52 -14.48
CA ALA A 231 -8.72 4.93 -14.89
C ALA A 231 -8.90 6.46 -14.97
N ASN A 232 -7.94 7.25 -14.45
CA ASN A 232 -8.04 8.70 -14.35
C ASN A 232 -6.82 9.43 -14.94
N TYR A 233 -6.06 8.80 -15.85
CA TYR A 233 -4.86 9.41 -16.40
C TYR A 233 -4.84 9.41 -17.92
N ASN A 234 -4.67 10.60 -18.50
CA ASN A 234 -4.48 10.84 -19.92
C ASN A 234 -3.14 11.54 -20.19
N ASP A 235 -2.38 11.01 -21.16
CA ASP A 235 -1.25 11.68 -21.81
C ASP A 235 -1.34 11.49 -23.32
N LEU A 236 -2.16 12.32 -23.94
CA LEU A 236 -2.48 12.24 -25.37
C LEU A 236 -1.26 12.42 -26.26
N LYS A 237 -0.20 13.13 -25.78
CA LYS A 237 1.04 13.32 -26.53
C LYS A 237 1.81 12.02 -26.69
N ASN A 238 1.73 11.14 -25.69
CA ASN A 238 2.39 9.84 -25.66
C ASN A 238 1.43 8.69 -25.99
N GLY A 239 0.20 8.99 -26.43
CA GLY A 239 -0.80 7.99 -26.79
C GLY A 239 -1.33 7.18 -25.60
N ILE A 240 -1.28 7.74 -24.39
CA ILE A 240 -1.77 7.10 -23.18
C ILE A 240 -3.17 7.65 -22.89
N TYR A 241 -4.12 6.74 -22.76
CA TYR A 241 -5.52 7.05 -22.46
C TYR A 241 -5.92 6.49 -21.12
N GLU A 242 -6.86 7.16 -20.46
CA GLU A 242 -7.55 6.60 -19.29
C GLU A 242 -8.26 5.30 -19.69
N THR A 243 -8.25 4.32 -18.79
CA THR A 243 -8.92 3.04 -19.03
C THR A 243 -9.39 2.41 -17.72
N THR A 244 -10.63 1.95 -17.69
CA THR A 244 -11.21 1.20 -16.59
C THR A 244 -10.94 -0.31 -16.68
N GLU A 245 -10.36 -0.80 -17.77
CA GLU A 245 -10.16 -2.23 -18.03
C GLU A 245 -9.46 -2.97 -16.88
N PHE A 246 -8.40 -2.37 -16.30
CA PHE A 246 -7.70 -2.98 -15.17
C PHE A 246 -8.59 -3.07 -13.93
N LEU A 247 -9.40 -2.06 -13.68
CA LEU A 247 -10.34 -2.04 -12.57
C LEU A 247 -11.51 -3.01 -12.81
N GLU A 248 -11.96 -3.14 -14.04
CA GLU A 248 -12.98 -4.12 -14.42
C GLU A 248 -12.48 -5.55 -14.22
N VAL A 249 -11.22 -5.86 -14.59
CA VAL A 249 -10.59 -7.16 -14.30
C VAL A 249 -10.53 -7.43 -12.79
N PHE A 250 -10.19 -6.44 -11.99
CA PHE A 250 -10.22 -6.56 -10.53
C PHE A 250 -11.65 -6.87 -10.02
N LEU A 251 -12.65 -6.14 -10.54
CA LEU A 251 -14.05 -6.34 -10.16
C LEU A 251 -14.62 -7.67 -10.62
N ARG A 252 -14.20 -8.19 -11.78
CA ARG A 252 -14.57 -9.54 -12.22
C ARG A 252 -14.08 -10.61 -11.24
N ASN A 253 -12.83 -10.51 -10.81
CA ASN A 253 -12.33 -11.42 -9.79
C ASN A 253 -13.10 -11.26 -8.46
N LEU A 254 -13.42 -10.03 -8.07
CA LEU A 254 -14.11 -9.74 -6.81
C LEU A 254 -15.57 -10.22 -6.83
N LEU A 255 -16.32 -9.94 -7.89
CA LEU A 255 -17.78 -10.11 -7.93
C LEU A 255 -18.21 -11.41 -8.59
N LEU A 256 -17.40 -11.96 -9.50
CA LEU A 256 -17.71 -13.18 -10.25
C LEU A 256 -16.83 -14.37 -9.85
N ASN A 257 -15.89 -14.17 -8.89
CA ASN A 257 -14.88 -15.16 -8.50
C ASN A 257 -14.05 -15.68 -9.69
N GLU A 258 -13.82 -14.84 -10.69
CA GLU A 258 -12.89 -15.14 -11.77
C GLU A 258 -11.45 -15.09 -11.25
N SER A 259 -10.51 -15.69 -11.98
CA SER A 259 -9.10 -15.82 -11.55
C SER A 259 -8.15 -15.16 -12.54
N HIS A 260 -8.45 -13.95 -12.98
CA HIS A 260 -7.55 -13.18 -13.85
C HIS A 260 -6.28 -12.77 -13.11
N PRO A 261 -5.11 -12.83 -13.75
CA PRO A 261 -3.87 -12.40 -13.11
C PRO A 261 -3.85 -10.87 -12.89
N LEU A 262 -3.61 -10.45 -11.65
CA LEU A 262 -3.58 -9.05 -11.24
C LEU A 262 -2.12 -8.59 -11.07
N HIS A 263 -1.43 -8.31 -12.17
CA HIS A 263 -0.03 -7.91 -12.17
C HIS A 263 0.12 -6.39 -12.26
N ASN A 264 0.68 -5.74 -11.25
CA ASN A 264 0.89 -4.29 -11.24
C ASN A 264 1.75 -3.78 -12.42
N ARG A 265 2.69 -4.59 -12.90
CA ARG A 265 3.53 -4.25 -14.06
C ARG A 265 2.74 -4.00 -15.35
N THR A 266 1.60 -4.66 -15.52
CA THR A 266 0.77 -4.47 -16.73
C THR A 266 0.05 -3.13 -16.76
N LEU A 267 -0.11 -2.50 -15.60
CA LEU A 267 -0.75 -1.18 -15.47
C LEU A 267 0.23 -0.04 -15.78
N HIS A 268 1.52 -0.29 -15.72
CA HIS A 268 2.53 0.75 -15.87
C HIS A 268 2.56 1.29 -17.31
N ILE A 269 2.56 2.62 -17.45
CA ILE A 269 2.42 3.30 -18.75
C ILE A 269 3.58 3.06 -19.72
N SER A 270 4.76 2.70 -19.26
CA SER A 270 5.90 2.45 -20.16
C SER A 270 5.83 1.12 -20.89
N GLY A 271 4.95 0.19 -20.52
CA GLY A 271 4.82 -1.13 -21.14
C GLY A 271 6.07 -2.02 -21.09
N THR A 272 7.20 -1.47 -20.70
CA THR A 272 8.55 -2.06 -20.73
C THR A 272 9.14 -2.30 -19.35
N PHE A 273 8.30 -2.52 -18.32
CA PHE A 273 8.88 -2.87 -17.03
C PHE A 273 9.47 -4.29 -17.12
N LYS A 274 10.81 -4.35 -17.23
CA LYS A 274 11.56 -5.45 -16.62
C LYS A 274 11.07 -5.50 -15.17
N GLU A 275 10.66 -6.67 -14.72
CA GLU A 275 10.18 -6.90 -13.35
C GLU A 275 10.96 -6.06 -12.34
N ILE A 276 10.40 -4.92 -11.97
CA ILE A 276 10.60 -4.44 -10.63
C ILE A 276 9.58 -5.27 -9.85
N GLU A 277 10.00 -6.45 -9.48
CA GLU A 277 9.38 -7.25 -8.44
C GLU A 277 8.97 -6.29 -7.32
N LYS A 278 7.88 -6.61 -6.60
CA LYS A 278 7.38 -5.90 -5.41
C LYS A 278 8.54 -5.19 -4.75
N PRO A 279 8.48 -3.85 -4.51
CA PRO A 279 9.65 -3.10 -4.06
C PRO A 279 10.31 -3.92 -2.98
N ASP A 280 11.46 -4.41 -3.30
CA ASP A 280 12.27 -5.48 -2.75
C ASP A 280 12.51 -5.36 -1.24
N ILE A 281 11.49 -5.33 -0.43
CA ILE A 281 11.68 -5.51 1.01
C ILE A 281 12.11 -6.95 1.29
N GLU A 282 11.54 -7.94 0.61
CA GLU A 282 11.98 -9.33 0.77
C GLU A 282 13.28 -9.61 0.01
N ARG A 283 13.48 -9.09 -1.22
CA ARG A 283 14.73 -9.23 -1.95
C ARG A 283 15.85 -8.39 -1.34
N LYS A 284 15.59 -7.12 -0.95
CA LYS A 284 16.54 -6.34 -0.16
C LYS A 284 16.90 -7.01 1.16
N LYS A 285 15.94 -7.62 1.83
CA LYS A 285 16.20 -8.36 3.06
C LYS A 285 17.00 -9.63 2.79
N LEU A 286 16.69 -10.37 1.73
CA LEU A 286 17.44 -11.55 1.32
C LEU A 286 18.86 -11.18 0.85
N ASP A 287 19.02 -10.13 0.02
CA ASP A 287 20.33 -9.61 -0.43
C ASP A 287 21.15 -9.04 0.73
N ILE A 288 20.52 -8.35 1.68
CA ILE A 288 21.19 -7.82 2.87
C ILE A 288 21.56 -8.96 3.83
N ASP A 289 20.69 -9.94 4.02
CA ASP A 289 20.96 -11.09 4.89
C ASP A 289 22.06 -12.01 4.26
N THR A 290 22.05 -12.19 2.94
CA THR A 290 23.10 -12.93 2.21
C THR A 290 24.43 -12.17 2.26
N LEU A 291 24.42 -10.86 1.95
CA LEU A 291 25.60 -10.02 2.05
C LEU A 291 26.14 -10.00 3.48
N LYS A 292 25.27 -9.94 4.47
CA LYS A 292 25.64 -9.95 5.88
C LYS A 292 26.36 -11.25 6.26
N ALA A 293 25.82 -12.40 5.85
CA ALA A 293 26.47 -13.70 6.08
C ALA A 293 27.85 -13.78 5.45
N ASP A 294 28.02 -13.23 4.24
CA ASP A 294 29.30 -13.24 3.51
C ASP A 294 30.36 -12.33 4.15
N ILE A 295 29.94 -11.17 4.68
CA ILE A 295 30.87 -10.18 5.23
C ILE A 295 31.17 -10.36 6.73
N GLU A 296 30.30 -11.00 7.51
CA GLU A 296 30.50 -11.23 8.96
C GLU A 296 31.73 -12.11 9.25
N ASN A 297 32.08 -13.00 8.34
CA ASN A 297 33.28 -13.86 8.46
C ASN A 297 34.58 -13.16 8.06
N VAL A 298 34.50 -12.01 7.38
CA VAL A 298 35.63 -11.31 6.78
C VAL A 298 35.96 -10.00 7.45
N PHE A 299 34.94 -9.31 7.98
CA PHE A 299 35.06 -7.97 8.55
C PHE A 299 34.69 -7.92 10.03
N GLN A 300 35.29 -6.96 10.75
CA GLN A 300 34.89 -6.66 12.11
C GLN A 300 33.45 -6.07 12.14
N SER A 301 32.73 -6.32 13.22
CA SER A 301 31.30 -5.94 13.37
C SER A 301 30.99 -4.45 13.06
N LYS A 302 31.92 -3.54 13.38
CA LYS A 302 31.76 -2.10 13.04
C LYS A 302 31.85 -1.87 11.52
N THR A 303 32.74 -2.55 10.83
CA THR A 303 32.89 -2.46 9.37
C THR A 303 31.70 -3.11 8.67
N VAL A 304 31.21 -4.23 9.18
CA VAL A 304 29.95 -4.88 8.72
C VAL A 304 28.78 -3.88 8.75
N ASN A 305 28.56 -3.22 9.88
CA ASN A 305 27.50 -2.22 10.01
C ASN A 305 27.66 -1.04 9.03
N HIS A 306 28.88 -0.62 8.75
CA HIS A 306 29.15 0.42 7.74
C HIS A 306 28.81 -0.04 6.33
N ILE A 307 29.17 -1.28 5.96
CA ILE A 307 28.88 -1.85 4.65
C ILE A 307 27.38 -2.01 4.44
N LEU A 308 26.66 -2.50 5.46
CA LEU A 308 25.20 -2.63 5.40
C LEU A 308 24.49 -1.29 5.22
N LYS A 309 24.91 -0.25 5.97
CA LYS A 309 24.37 1.11 5.78
C LYS A 309 24.64 1.67 4.38
N LEU A 310 25.80 1.38 3.80
CA LEU A 310 26.11 1.78 2.44
C LEU A 310 25.27 1.01 1.41
N ARG A 311 25.00 -0.29 1.65
CA ARG A 311 24.15 -1.09 0.79
C ARG A 311 22.69 -0.60 0.81
N GLU A 312 22.19 -0.17 1.97
CA GLU A 312 20.87 0.46 2.10
C GLU A 312 20.79 1.79 1.36
N ALA A 313 21.83 2.63 1.48
CA ALA A 313 21.85 3.97 0.88
C ALA A 313 22.09 3.96 -0.64
N PHE A 314 22.78 2.95 -1.15
CA PHE A 314 23.13 2.82 -2.56
C PHE A 314 22.54 1.53 -3.14
N PRO A 315 21.30 1.55 -3.65
CA PRO A 315 20.67 0.40 -4.29
C PRO A 315 21.39 0.01 -5.58
N ASP A 316 20.97 -1.12 -6.17
CA ASP A 316 21.55 -1.68 -7.38
C ASP A 316 21.74 -0.65 -8.48
N HIS A 317 22.92 -0.69 -9.12
CA HIS A 317 23.37 0.25 -10.14
C HIS A 317 23.70 1.67 -9.66
N ALA A 318 23.51 2.02 -8.37
CA ALA A 318 23.94 3.31 -7.86
C ALA A 318 25.47 3.42 -7.88
N ILE A 319 25.96 4.54 -8.45
CA ILE A 319 27.40 4.83 -8.52
C ILE A 319 27.74 5.78 -7.37
N PHE A 320 28.67 5.39 -6.54
CA PHE A 320 29.09 6.17 -5.38
C PHE A 320 30.64 6.24 -5.28
N GLY A 321 31.12 7.16 -4.49
CA GLY A 321 32.55 7.33 -4.25
C GLY A 321 32.82 7.78 -2.83
N ARG A 322 34.08 8.17 -2.57
CA ARG A 322 34.54 8.55 -1.23
C ARG A 322 33.68 9.63 -0.57
N SER A 323 33.28 10.67 -1.28
CA SER A 323 32.46 11.76 -0.74
C SER A 323 31.07 11.30 -0.35
N ASP A 324 30.53 10.34 -1.08
CA ASP A 324 29.19 9.79 -0.85
C ASP A 324 29.24 8.87 0.40
N VAL A 325 30.26 8.04 0.50
CA VAL A 325 30.51 7.21 1.70
C VAL A 325 30.67 8.05 2.96
N MET A 326 31.45 9.14 2.89
CA MET A 326 31.63 10.06 4.03
C MET A 326 30.30 10.65 4.53
N LYS A 327 29.38 10.98 3.62
CA LYS A 327 28.06 11.54 3.97
C LYS A 327 27.14 10.52 4.63
N VAL A 328 27.16 9.27 4.13
CA VAL A 328 26.23 8.22 4.58
C VAL A 328 26.60 7.68 5.97
N ILE A 329 27.89 7.46 6.22
CA ILE A 329 28.34 6.81 7.46
C ILE A 329 29.16 7.72 8.39
N ASP A 330 29.25 9.01 8.08
CA ASP A 330 29.92 10.06 8.88
C ASP A 330 31.32 9.68 9.33
N ILE A 331 32.20 9.39 8.36
CA ILE A 331 33.61 9.05 8.62
C ILE A 331 34.57 9.98 7.87
N LYS A 332 35.82 10.07 8.35
CA LYS A 332 36.86 10.88 7.71
C LYS A 332 37.31 10.29 6.35
N ALA A 333 37.83 11.17 5.48
CA ALA A 333 38.20 10.83 4.11
C ALA A 333 39.20 9.67 3.98
N SER A 334 40.18 9.57 4.89
CA SER A 334 41.13 8.45 4.91
C SER A 334 40.40 7.12 5.14
N ARG A 335 39.58 7.06 6.20
CA ARG A 335 38.84 5.84 6.53
C ARG A 335 37.82 5.45 5.45
N ALA A 336 37.19 6.43 4.77
CA ALA A 336 36.30 6.16 3.64
C ALA A 336 37.08 5.55 2.45
N SER A 337 38.31 6.02 2.19
CA SER A 337 39.18 5.44 1.14
C SER A 337 39.61 4.03 1.49
N ASP A 338 40.01 3.78 2.75
CA ASP A 338 40.45 2.46 3.21
C ASP A 338 39.27 1.46 3.11
N LEU A 339 38.06 1.87 3.55
CA LEU A 339 36.85 1.04 3.47
C LEU A 339 36.51 0.67 2.01
N LEU A 340 36.58 1.64 1.09
CA LEU A 340 36.33 1.36 -0.33
C LEU A 340 37.36 0.40 -0.93
N MET A 341 38.65 0.51 -0.54
CA MET A 341 39.68 -0.43 -0.97
C MET A 341 39.48 -1.83 -0.38
N GLU A 342 39.10 -1.92 0.92
CA GLU A 342 38.79 -3.19 1.57
C GLU A 342 37.60 -3.87 0.89
N MET A 343 36.50 -3.13 0.65
CA MET A 343 35.30 -3.65 -0.03
C MET A 343 35.60 -4.11 -1.48
N ALA A 344 36.40 -3.34 -2.20
CA ALA A 344 36.80 -3.72 -3.57
C ALA A 344 37.73 -4.94 -3.59
N GLY A 345 38.69 -5.03 -2.64
CA GLY A 345 39.56 -6.17 -2.47
C GLY A 345 38.83 -7.47 -2.18
N HIS A 346 37.75 -7.42 -1.46
CA HIS A 346 36.88 -8.58 -1.19
C HIS A 346 35.74 -8.77 -2.19
N GLY A 347 35.74 -8.00 -3.29
CA GLY A 347 34.78 -8.18 -4.39
C GLY A 347 33.33 -7.76 -4.06
N ILE A 348 33.10 -7.00 -2.97
CA ILE A 348 31.77 -6.48 -2.58
C ILE A 348 31.33 -5.35 -3.52
N ILE A 349 32.30 -4.53 -3.95
CA ILE A 349 32.09 -3.44 -4.90
C ILE A 349 33.05 -3.57 -6.08
N GLU A 350 32.69 -2.98 -7.21
CA GLU A 350 33.54 -2.92 -8.40
C GLU A 350 33.68 -1.50 -8.92
N PRO A 351 34.85 -1.14 -9.53
CA PRO A 351 35.05 0.17 -10.13
C PRO A 351 34.17 0.34 -11.38
N VAL A 352 33.63 1.55 -11.57
CA VAL A 352 32.78 1.90 -12.71
C VAL A 352 33.58 2.73 -13.72
N SER A 353 33.67 2.25 -14.97
CA SER A 353 34.30 2.97 -16.07
C SER A 353 33.45 4.14 -16.55
N GLY A 354 34.09 5.25 -17.00
CA GLY A 354 33.37 6.42 -17.57
C GLY A 354 32.91 7.48 -16.54
N HIS A 355 33.08 7.25 -15.25
CA HIS A 355 32.62 8.16 -14.19
C HIS A 355 33.76 8.79 -13.35
N GLY A 356 35.01 8.70 -13.85
CA GLY A 356 36.21 9.18 -13.15
C GLY A 356 36.79 8.16 -12.17
N LYS A 357 38.03 8.43 -11.68
CA LYS A 357 38.71 7.54 -10.74
C LYS A 357 37.99 7.56 -9.34
N GLY A 358 37.87 6.37 -8.72
CA GLY A 358 37.31 6.24 -7.35
C GLY A 358 35.78 6.24 -7.29
N LYS A 359 35.12 5.86 -8.37
CA LYS A 359 33.69 5.59 -8.42
C LYS A 359 33.47 4.07 -8.51
N TYR A 360 32.52 3.60 -7.69
CA TYR A 360 32.23 2.19 -7.45
C TYR A 360 30.72 1.95 -7.51
N ARG A 361 30.33 0.68 -7.70
CA ARG A 361 28.98 0.16 -7.46
C ARG A 361 29.08 -1.17 -6.72
N PHE A 362 28.02 -1.57 -6.01
CA PHE A 362 27.95 -2.91 -5.46
C PHE A 362 27.95 -3.96 -6.56
N ARG A 363 28.65 -5.07 -6.33
CA ARG A 363 28.71 -6.17 -7.27
C ARG A 363 27.44 -6.99 -7.21
N TYR A 364 26.87 -7.30 -8.36
CA TYR A 364 25.76 -8.22 -8.47
C TYR A 364 26.29 -9.65 -8.35
N GLN A 365 25.73 -10.47 -7.46
CA GLN A 365 25.88 -11.92 -7.53
C GLN A 365 24.76 -12.44 -8.40
N GLU A 366 25.05 -12.83 -9.64
CA GLU A 366 24.15 -13.66 -10.43
C GLU A 366 24.08 -15.03 -9.76
N SER A 367 22.89 -15.37 -9.24
CA SER A 367 22.58 -16.71 -8.73
C SER A 367 22.13 -17.62 -9.85
#